data_71fc44129feaaa85e3fec53b4f27421f
#
_entry.id   71fc44129feaaa85e3fec53b4f27421f
#
_cell.length_a   1.000
_cell.length_b   1.000
_cell.length_c   1.000
_cell.angle_alpha   90.00
_cell.angle_beta   90.00
_cell.angle_gamma   90.00
#
_symmetry.space_group_name_H-M   'P 1'
#
loop_
_entity.id
_entity.type
_entity.pdbx_description
1 polymer ?
#
loop_
_entity_poly.entity_id
_entity_poly.type
_entity_poly.pdbx_seq_one_letter_code
_entity_poly.pdbx_strand_id
1 'polypeptide(L)'
;MALDSVTFNTQAALKDSKTDADTGITVDTYYDATTFEIIGVENKDAGGNTTFKSTKTEDTTGYSAAADVAANAALNLTGDKAAGGKVTNTTAEKVSITSAGDDSGIFYDVTGKNAAGEVVTERVAGANDGTAQTTAAFLEVTEVKAVGTPADKVSLAGEGYTEVVEQTETRKETNADGEKVDVTFTVEKTINYDGGAKIKSGTEKIDGKQKTLGENGVVTAEVMDTSVLGDAVSGDVLAAAVARYDAVTDG
;
A
#
# COMPACT_ATOMS: atom_id res chain seq x y z
N MET A 1 24.47 14.67 -3.21
CA MET A 1 23.68 14.21 -4.36
C MET A 1 22.45 15.10 -4.43
N ALA A 2 22.18 15.76 -5.53
CA ALA A 2 20.96 16.55 -5.66
C ALA A 2 19.85 15.58 -6.08
N LEU A 3 18.71 15.61 -5.35
CA LEU A 3 17.52 14.88 -5.73
C LEU A 3 16.70 15.73 -6.69
N ASP A 4 16.15 15.10 -7.72
CA ASP A 4 15.29 15.79 -8.69
C ASP A 4 13.86 15.88 -8.14
N SER A 5 13.27 17.09 -8.20
CA SER A 5 11.85 17.28 -7.87
C SER A 5 10.99 16.78 -9.02
N VAL A 6 10.11 15.82 -8.75
CA VAL A 6 9.25 15.17 -9.74
C VAL A 6 7.83 14.97 -9.18
N THR A 7 6.91 14.54 -10.04
CA THR A 7 5.62 13.98 -9.58
C THR A 7 5.67 12.47 -9.74
N PHE A 8 5.39 11.74 -8.67
CA PHE A 8 5.29 10.29 -8.68
C PHE A 8 3.94 9.87 -8.10
N ASN A 9 3.20 9.07 -8.86
CA ASN A 9 1.87 8.61 -8.48
C ASN A 9 0.95 9.73 -7.94
N THR A 10 0.90 10.87 -8.67
CA THR A 10 0.11 12.08 -8.40
C THR A 10 0.57 12.96 -7.22
N GLN A 11 1.60 12.56 -6.47
CA GLN A 11 2.14 13.37 -5.37
C GLN A 11 3.53 13.97 -5.68
N ALA A 12 3.89 15.04 -4.97
CA ALA A 12 5.23 15.64 -5.06
C ALA A 12 6.26 14.67 -4.48
N ALA A 13 7.32 14.43 -5.21
CA ALA A 13 8.37 13.50 -4.84
C ALA A 13 9.77 14.03 -5.15
N LEU A 14 10.76 13.46 -4.50
CA LEU A 14 12.18 13.62 -4.82
C LEU A 14 12.68 12.30 -5.41
N LYS A 15 13.45 12.37 -6.50
CA LYS A 15 13.95 11.20 -7.22
C LYS A 15 15.47 11.10 -7.14
N ASP A 16 15.96 9.90 -6.82
CA ASP A 16 17.35 9.48 -7.00
C ASP A 16 17.42 8.43 -8.10
N SER A 17 18.30 8.62 -9.07
CA SER A 17 18.47 7.69 -10.20
C SER A 17 19.89 7.14 -10.19
N LYS A 18 20.02 5.82 -10.28
CA LYS A 18 21.30 5.12 -10.39
C LYS A 18 21.28 4.16 -11.57
N THR A 19 22.23 4.33 -12.48
CA THR A 19 22.41 3.41 -13.60
C THR A 19 23.65 2.56 -13.37
N ASP A 20 23.49 1.25 -13.46
CA ASP A 20 24.58 0.30 -13.48
C ASP A 20 25.25 0.34 -14.85
N ALA A 21 26.56 0.61 -14.87
CA ALA A 21 27.32 0.83 -16.11
C ALA A 21 27.52 -0.46 -16.93
N ASP A 22 27.50 -1.64 -16.27
CA ASP A 22 27.76 -2.91 -16.93
C ASP A 22 26.49 -3.49 -17.56
N THR A 23 25.35 -3.31 -16.90
CA THR A 23 24.05 -3.84 -17.35
C THR A 23 23.16 -2.83 -18.04
N GLY A 24 23.43 -1.53 -17.84
CA GLY A 24 22.58 -0.43 -18.31
C GLY A 24 21.25 -0.32 -17.57
N ILE A 25 21.04 -1.12 -16.52
CA ILE A 25 19.81 -1.08 -15.69
C ILE A 25 19.84 0.21 -14.87
N THR A 26 18.73 0.95 -14.91
CA THR A 26 18.53 2.14 -14.10
C THR A 26 17.53 1.84 -12.99
N VAL A 27 17.87 2.20 -11.75
CA VAL A 27 17.00 2.16 -10.59
C VAL A 27 16.66 3.59 -10.19
N ASP A 28 15.40 3.94 -10.31
CA ASP A 28 14.83 5.20 -9.83
C ASP A 28 14.18 4.96 -8.46
N THR A 29 14.61 5.67 -7.42
CA THR A 29 14.00 5.64 -6.09
C THR A 29 13.28 6.96 -5.85
N TYR A 30 12.02 6.88 -5.44
CA TYR A 30 11.17 8.04 -5.18
C TYR A 30 10.93 8.18 -3.69
N TYR A 31 11.10 9.40 -3.20
CA TYR A 31 10.92 9.77 -1.80
C TYR A 31 9.80 10.79 -1.69
N ASP A 32 9.01 10.73 -0.65
CA ASP A 32 8.10 11.81 -0.29
C ASP A 32 8.88 13.12 -0.10
N ALA A 33 8.39 14.22 -0.69
CA ALA A 33 9.12 15.49 -0.68
C ALA A 33 9.22 16.15 0.70
N THR A 34 8.39 15.70 1.66
CA THR A 34 8.31 16.25 3.02
C THR A 34 8.94 15.33 4.06
N THR A 35 8.59 14.04 4.03
CA THR A 35 9.03 13.05 5.04
C THR A 35 10.34 12.37 4.67
N PHE A 36 10.74 12.41 3.40
CA PHE A 36 11.88 11.67 2.83
C PHE A 36 11.76 10.15 2.94
N GLU A 37 10.58 9.63 3.18
CA GLU A 37 10.30 8.19 3.13
C GLU A 37 10.23 7.69 1.69
N ILE A 38 10.63 6.44 1.46
CA ILE A 38 10.53 5.82 0.14
C ILE A 38 9.06 5.53 -0.15
N ILE A 39 8.54 6.14 -1.23
CA ILE A 39 7.17 5.97 -1.71
C ILE A 39 7.10 5.13 -2.99
N GLY A 40 8.24 4.80 -3.59
CA GLY A 40 8.28 3.91 -4.73
C GLY A 40 9.67 3.67 -5.28
N VAL A 41 9.77 2.62 -6.09
CA VAL A 41 10.98 2.24 -6.82
C VAL A 41 10.57 1.82 -8.23
N GLU A 42 11.36 2.20 -9.22
CA GLU A 42 11.17 1.79 -10.61
C GLU A 42 12.51 1.31 -11.20
N ASN A 43 12.51 0.11 -11.78
CA ASN A 43 13.67 -0.40 -12.51
C ASN A 43 13.38 -0.33 -14.00
N LYS A 44 14.37 0.13 -14.76
CA LYS A 44 14.33 0.23 -16.22
C LYS A 44 15.47 -0.58 -16.83
N ASP A 45 15.17 -1.27 -17.92
CA ASP A 45 16.20 -1.95 -18.73
C ASP A 45 17.10 -0.93 -19.46
N ALA A 46 18.12 -1.42 -20.15
CA ALA A 46 19.04 -0.59 -20.96
C ALA A 46 18.33 0.17 -22.09
N GLY A 47 17.14 -0.25 -22.50
CA GLY A 47 16.28 0.42 -23.47
C GLY A 47 15.39 1.49 -22.86
N GLY A 48 15.37 1.63 -21.55
CA GLY A 48 14.54 2.58 -20.82
C GLY A 48 13.12 2.08 -20.51
N ASN A 49 12.82 0.80 -20.79
CA ASN A 49 11.49 0.22 -20.48
C ASN A 49 11.43 -0.18 -19.01
N THR A 50 10.32 0.14 -18.36
CA THR A 50 10.10 -0.26 -16.96
C THR A 50 9.89 -1.78 -16.89
N THR A 51 10.72 -2.45 -16.10
CA THR A 51 10.66 -3.90 -15.85
C THR A 51 10.14 -4.24 -14.46
N PHE A 52 10.23 -3.29 -13.54
CA PHE A 52 9.69 -3.39 -12.19
C PHE A 52 9.25 -2.02 -11.72
N LYS A 53 8.11 -1.93 -11.06
CA LYS A 53 7.65 -0.73 -10.37
C LYS A 53 6.95 -1.12 -9.08
N SER A 54 7.36 -0.51 -7.98
CA SER A 54 6.66 -0.58 -6.71
C SER A 54 6.22 0.82 -6.30
N THR A 55 4.99 0.93 -5.81
CA THR A 55 4.42 2.17 -5.29
C THR A 55 3.84 1.90 -3.92
N LYS A 56 4.31 2.64 -2.92
CA LYS A 56 3.77 2.61 -1.57
C LYS A 56 2.77 3.76 -1.40
N THR A 57 1.59 3.47 -0.89
CA THR A 57 0.58 4.47 -0.52
C THR A 57 0.19 4.23 0.94
N GLU A 58 0.34 5.25 1.78
CA GLU A 58 -0.03 5.16 3.18
C GLU A 58 -1.55 5.11 3.34
N ASP A 59 -2.01 4.33 4.31
CA ASP A 59 -3.42 4.33 4.72
C ASP A 59 -3.70 5.62 5.50
N THR A 60 -4.64 6.42 5.02
CA THR A 60 -5.05 7.67 5.68
C THR A 60 -6.45 7.60 6.28
N THR A 61 -7.16 6.48 6.14
CA THR A 61 -8.59 6.37 6.49
C THR A 61 -8.96 5.10 7.26
N GLY A 62 -8.01 4.22 7.54
CA GLY A 62 -8.28 2.90 8.12
C GLY A 62 -8.95 2.93 9.50
N TYR A 63 -8.82 4.02 10.26
CA TYR A 63 -9.51 4.23 11.54
C TYR A 63 -10.77 5.06 11.39
N SER A 64 -10.76 6.09 10.54
CA SER A 64 -11.89 6.93 10.23
C SER A 64 -11.71 7.61 8.88
N ALA A 65 -12.72 7.54 8.01
CA ALA A 65 -12.77 8.36 6.80
C ALA A 65 -12.86 9.85 7.16
N ALA A 66 -12.45 10.73 6.23
CA ALA A 66 -12.49 12.17 6.43
C ALA A 66 -13.91 12.67 6.70
N ALA A 67 -14.13 13.29 7.84
CA ALA A 67 -15.43 13.77 8.31
C ALA A 67 -15.31 15.11 9.02
N ASP A 68 -16.40 15.87 9.02
CA ASP A 68 -16.53 17.09 9.83
C ASP A 68 -16.56 16.73 11.31
N VAL A 69 -15.79 17.43 12.12
CA VAL A 69 -15.68 17.20 13.57
C VAL A 69 -16.06 18.50 14.29
N ALA A 70 -17.05 18.42 15.18
CA ALA A 70 -17.44 19.56 15.98
C ALA A 70 -16.34 19.92 17.00
N ALA A 71 -16.35 21.17 17.46
CA ALA A 71 -15.41 21.63 18.48
C ALA A 71 -15.48 20.76 19.74
N ASN A 72 -14.32 20.31 20.23
CA ASN A 72 -14.17 19.47 21.43
C ASN A 72 -14.95 18.13 21.37
N ALA A 73 -15.25 17.64 20.17
CA ALA A 73 -15.93 16.37 19.97
C ALA A 73 -14.98 15.21 19.71
N ALA A 74 -15.42 13.99 20.02
CA ALA A 74 -14.73 12.78 19.60
C ALA A 74 -14.97 12.50 18.12
N LEU A 75 -13.96 11.98 17.45
CA LEU A 75 -14.05 11.47 16.09
C LEU A 75 -14.67 10.07 16.11
N ASN A 76 -15.54 9.79 15.15
CA ASN A 76 -16.14 8.45 15.02
C ASN A 76 -15.15 7.47 14.42
N LEU A 77 -14.82 6.41 15.12
CA LEU A 77 -13.97 5.33 14.62
C LEU A 77 -14.83 4.39 13.78
N THR A 78 -14.81 4.57 12.45
CA THR A 78 -15.69 3.88 11.47
C THR A 78 -14.94 3.35 10.24
N GLY A 79 -13.61 3.48 10.20
CA GLY A 79 -12.79 2.95 9.10
C GLY A 79 -12.72 1.42 9.11
N ASP A 80 -12.05 0.84 8.11
CA ASP A 80 -11.97 -0.61 7.90
C ASP A 80 -11.37 -1.39 9.08
N LYS A 81 -10.53 -0.73 9.87
CA LYS A 81 -9.91 -1.29 11.08
C LYS A 81 -10.78 -1.10 12.34
N ALA A 82 -11.88 -0.35 12.24
CA ALA A 82 -12.73 -0.04 13.40
C ALA A 82 -13.87 -1.05 13.54
N ALA A 83 -14.10 -1.50 14.76
CA ALA A 83 -15.22 -2.36 15.12
C ALA A 83 -15.77 -1.95 16.49
N GLY A 84 -17.10 -1.72 16.58
CA GLY A 84 -17.75 -1.34 17.83
C GLY A 84 -17.26 0.00 18.41
N GLY A 85 -16.88 0.95 17.55
CA GLY A 85 -16.41 2.29 17.96
C GLY A 85 -14.98 2.31 18.51
N LYS A 86 -14.19 1.30 18.25
CA LYS A 86 -12.76 1.22 18.58
C LYS A 86 -11.98 0.58 17.46
N VAL A 87 -10.67 0.81 17.44
CA VAL A 87 -9.72 0.14 16.56
C VAL A 87 -8.88 -0.83 17.37
N THR A 88 -8.63 -2.02 16.81
CA THR A 88 -7.69 -2.99 17.38
C THR A 88 -6.67 -3.36 16.33
N ASN A 89 -5.40 -3.06 16.59
CA ASN A 89 -4.29 -3.35 15.69
C ASN A 89 -3.67 -4.72 16.03
N THR A 90 -3.08 -5.39 15.03
CA THR A 90 -2.30 -6.63 15.24
C THR A 90 -0.98 -6.36 15.96
N THR A 91 -0.39 -5.20 15.70
CA THR A 91 0.79 -4.66 16.39
C THR A 91 0.46 -3.25 16.86
N ALA A 92 1.12 -2.75 17.89
CA ALA A 92 0.93 -1.37 18.31
C ALA A 92 1.42 -0.43 17.20
N GLU A 93 0.55 0.49 16.76
CA GLU A 93 0.78 1.46 15.68
C GLU A 93 0.62 2.89 16.22
N LYS A 94 1.36 3.84 15.66
CA LYS A 94 1.07 5.25 15.89
C LYS A 94 -0.22 5.64 15.18
N VAL A 95 -0.88 6.65 15.70
CA VAL A 95 -2.11 7.19 15.11
C VAL A 95 -1.77 8.43 14.28
N SER A 96 -2.12 8.39 13.01
CA SER A 96 -2.01 9.50 12.08
C SER A 96 -3.35 10.23 12.00
N ILE A 97 -3.30 11.56 12.10
CA ILE A 97 -4.44 12.47 12.10
C ILE A 97 -4.22 13.43 10.93
N THR A 98 -5.02 13.31 9.88
CA THR A 98 -4.85 14.10 8.64
C THR A 98 -6.01 15.07 8.46
N SER A 99 -5.68 16.33 8.19
CA SER A 99 -6.64 17.39 7.84
C SER A 99 -6.08 18.20 6.66
N ALA A 100 -6.97 18.64 5.75
CA ALA A 100 -6.62 19.56 4.66
C ALA A 100 -6.69 21.04 5.11
N GLY A 101 -7.05 21.31 6.37
CA GLY A 101 -7.08 22.64 6.96
C GLY A 101 -5.90 22.91 7.88
N ASP A 102 -5.78 24.18 8.32
CA ASP A 102 -4.78 24.58 9.30
C ASP A 102 -5.25 24.26 10.73
N ASP A 103 -4.88 23.08 11.21
CA ASP A 103 -5.16 22.61 12.57
C ASP A 103 -4.00 22.85 13.54
N SER A 104 -2.94 23.58 13.14
CA SER A 104 -1.75 23.82 13.99
C SER A 104 -2.06 24.59 15.30
N GLY A 105 -3.21 25.24 15.37
CA GLY A 105 -3.70 25.96 16.55
C GLY A 105 -4.53 25.12 17.53
N ILE A 106 -4.80 23.85 17.23
CA ILE A 106 -5.59 22.93 18.07
C ILE A 106 -4.82 21.68 18.42
N PHE A 107 -5.40 20.83 19.28
CA PHE A 107 -4.81 19.55 19.66
C PHE A 107 -5.82 18.42 19.45
N TYR A 108 -5.30 17.20 19.45
CA TYR A 108 -6.05 15.96 19.46
C TYR A 108 -5.60 15.10 20.64
N ASP A 109 -6.54 14.67 21.49
CA ASP A 109 -6.28 13.71 22.56
C ASP A 109 -6.60 12.31 22.01
N VAL A 110 -5.58 11.45 21.93
CA VAL A 110 -5.69 10.06 21.51
C VAL A 110 -5.63 9.17 22.74
N THR A 111 -6.67 8.37 22.97
CA THR A 111 -6.77 7.45 24.10
C THR A 111 -6.89 6.02 23.61
N GLY A 112 -6.14 5.11 24.25
CA GLY A 112 -6.14 3.70 23.88
C GLY A 112 -5.26 2.87 24.81
N LYS A 113 -4.88 1.67 24.34
CA LYS A 113 -3.95 0.78 25.06
C LYS A 113 -2.68 0.60 24.28
N ASN A 114 -1.54 0.66 24.95
CA ASN A 114 -0.24 0.31 24.38
C ASN A 114 -0.07 -1.22 24.23
N ALA A 115 1.09 -1.67 23.73
CA ALA A 115 1.41 -3.10 23.58
C ALA A 115 1.42 -3.89 24.91
N ALA A 116 1.62 -3.21 26.06
CA ALA A 116 1.56 -3.83 27.39
C ALA A 116 0.13 -3.92 27.94
N GLY A 117 -0.89 -3.40 27.21
CA GLY A 117 -2.28 -3.34 27.65
C GLY A 117 -2.60 -2.19 28.62
N GLU A 118 -1.65 -1.29 28.83
CA GLU A 118 -1.84 -0.13 29.70
C GLU A 118 -2.61 0.98 28.95
N VAL A 119 -3.54 1.63 29.66
CA VAL A 119 -4.26 2.77 29.09
C VAL A 119 -3.34 3.98 29.00
N VAL A 120 -3.23 4.53 27.81
CA VAL A 120 -2.41 5.71 27.49
C VAL A 120 -3.31 6.77 26.85
N THR A 121 -3.09 8.02 27.22
CA THR A 121 -3.64 9.18 26.51
C THR A 121 -2.50 10.10 26.10
N GLU A 122 -2.41 10.41 24.81
CA GLU A 122 -1.42 11.34 24.27
C GLU A 122 -2.13 12.53 23.64
N ARG A 123 -1.59 13.73 23.88
CA ARG A 123 -2.01 14.96 23.21
C ARG A 123 -1.08 15.27 22.06
N VAL A 124 -1.62 15.37 20.86
CA VAL A 124 -0.91 15.68 19.61
C VAL A 124 -1.35 17.05 19.12
N ALA A 125 -0.40 17.92 18.75
CA ALA A 125 -0.73 19.16 18.04
C ALA A 125 -1.20 18.83 16.61
N GLY A 126 -2.24 19.49 16.15
CA GLY A 126 -2.68 19.36 14.75
C GLY A 126 -1.64 19.90 13.78
N ALA A 127 -1.73 19.52 12.51
CA ALA A 127 -0.86 19.97 11.43
C ALA A 127 -1.53 21.11 10.64
N ASN A 128 -0.71 21.85 9.88
CA ASN A 128 -1.21 22.80 8.89
C ASN A 128 -1.22 22.10 7.54
N ASP A 129 -2.41 21.83 6.98
CA ASP A 129 -2.62 21.14 5.69
C ASP A 129 -1.75 19.88 5.59
N GLY A 130 -2.03 18.89 6.46
CA GLY A 130 -1.18 17.70 6.52
C GLY A 130 -1.55 16.71 7.62
N THR A 131 -0.58 15.90 7.98
CA THR A 131 -0.73 14.80 8.96
C THR A 131 0.09 15.08 10.22
N ALA A 132 -0.58 15.02 11.38
CA ALA A 132 0.06 14.91 12.68
C ALA A 132 0.05 13.44 13.12
N GLN A 133 1.04 13.03 13.90
CA GLN A 133 1.17 11.64 14.34
C GLN A 133 1.49 11.57 15.83
N THR A 134 0.95 10.55 16.53
CA THR A 134 1.33 10.26 17.91
C THR A 134 2.78 9.78 18.00
N THR A 135 3.41 10.02 19.13
CA THR A 135 4.71 9.41 19.49
C THR A 135 4.50 8.01 20.06
N ALA A 136 3.46 7.85 20.90
CA ALA A 136 3.08 6.56 21.44
C ALA A 136 2.42 5.67 20.36
N ALA A 137 2.67 4.37 20.46
CA ALA A 137 2.02 3.36 19.63
C ALA A 137 0.90 2.66 20.41
N PHE A 138 -0.24 2.46 19.76
CA PHE A 138 -1.47 1.92 20.34
C PHE A 138 -1.82 0.56 19.73
N LEU A 139 -2.00 -0.44 20.57
CA LEU A 139 -2.57 -1.73 20.19
C LEU A 139 -4.11 -1.64 20.06
N GLU A 140 -4.74 -0.79 20.87
CA GLU A 140 -6.17 -0.49 20.79
C GLU A 140 -6.34 1.04 20.87
N VAL A 141 -7.11 1.64 19.95
CA VAL A 141 -7.53 3.04 20.04
C VAL A 141 -9.01 3.07 20.38
N THR A 142 -9.36 3.72 21.49
CA THR A 142 -10.73 3.79 21.99
C THR A 142 -11.40 5.14 21.76
N GLU A 143 -10.60 6.20 21.67
CA GLU A 143 -11.07 7.56 21.42
C GLU A 143 -10.00 8.41 20.77
N VAL A 144 -10.40 9.23 19.82
CA VAL A 144 -9.62 10.39 19.36
C VAL A 144 -10.55 11.61 19.48
N LYS A 145 -10.13 12.62 20.24
CA LYS A 145 -10.95 13.79 20.56
C LYS A 145 -10.25 15.07 20.12
N ALA A 146 -10.93 15.88 19.31
CA ALA A 146 -10.46 17.23 19.00
C ALA A 146 -10.52 18.12 20.25
N VAL A 147 -9.52 18.93 20.45
CA VAL A 147 -9.44 19.97 21.50
C VAL A 147 -9.30 21.31 20.79
N GLY A 148 -10.42 21.88 20.47
CA GLY A 148 -10.60 23.01 19.56
C GLY A 148 -11.56 22.67 18.43
N THR A 149 -11.63 23.51 17.42
CA THR A 149 -12.44 23.32 16.21
C THR A 149 -11.50 23.03 15.06
N PRO A 150 -11.53 21.82 14.46
CA PRO A 150 -10.78 21.55 13.24
C PRO A 150 -11.17 22.50 12.12
N ALA A 151 -10.20 22.89 11.30
CA ALA A 151 -10.41 23.84 10.21
C ALA A 151 -11.05 23.19 8.97
N ASP A 152 -10.91 21.87 8.81
CA ASP A 152 -11.50 21.08 7.73
C ASP A 152 -11.79 19.64 8.26
N LYS A 153 -12.23 18.77 7.35
CA LYS A 153 -12.46 17.36 7.64
C LYS A 153 -11.21 16.66 8.12
N VAL A 154 -11.40 15.80 9.11
CA VAL A 154 -10.32 15.03 9.71
C VAL A 154 -10.51 13.54 9.41
N SER A 155 -9.43 12.89 8.98
CA SER A 155 -9.35 11.42 8.86
C SER A 155 -8.32 10.85 9.83
N LEU A 156 -8.47 9.57 10.15
CA LEU A 156 -7.59 8.85 11.08
C LEU A 156 -7.12 7.53 10.47
N ALA A 157 -5.84 7.22 10.68
CA ALA A 157 -5.25 5.96 10.28
C ALA A 157 -4.18 5.48 11.27
N GLY A 158 -3.70 4.25 11.08
CA GLY A 158 -2.46 3.74 11.67
C GLY A 158 -1.27 3.90 10.73
N GLU A 159 -0.22 3.12 10.97
CA GLU A 159 0.99 3.09 10.13
C GLU A 159 0.90 2.09 8.95
N GLY A 160 -0.28 1.55 8.68
CA GLY A 160 -0.49 0.64 7.56
C GLY A 160 -0.32 1.32 6.20
N TYR A 161 0.05 0.54 5.20
CA TYR A 161 0.22 1.02 3.83
C TYR A 161 -0.22 -0.04 2.81
N THR A 162 -0.51 0.42 1.60
CA THR A 162 -0.73 -0.43 0.44
C THR A 162 0.48 -0.34 -0.47
N GLU A 163 1.02 -1.47 -0.86
CA GLU A 163 2.05 -1.57 -1.89
C GLU A 163 1.44 -2.15 -3.16
N VAL A 164 1.64 -1.45 -4.28
CA VAL A 164 1.32 -1.94 -5.62
C VAL A 164 2.63 -2.24 -6.33
N VAL A 165 2.78 -3.47 -6.78
CA VAL A 165 3.95 -3.93 -7.53
C VAL A 165 3.51 -4.36 -8.93
N GLU A 166 4.16 -3.83 -9.94
CA GLU A 166 4.06 -4.22 -11.33
C GLU A 166 5.43 -4.73 -11.78
N GLN A 167 5.49 -5.94 -12.30
CA GLN A 167 6.74 -6.55 -12.76
C GLN A 167 6.51 -7.27 -14.08
N THR A 168 7.43 -7.08 -15.01
CA THR A 168 7.46 -7.80 -16.28
C THR A 168 8.59 -8.84 -16.24
N GLU A 169 8.23 -10.11 -16.42
CA GLU A 169 9.16 -11.22 -16.48
C GLU A 169 9.14 -11.86 -17.85
N THR A 170 10.30 -12.18 -18.41
CA THR A 170 10.43 -12.95 -19.65
C THR A 170 11.00 -14.32 -19.34
N ARG A 171 10.30 -15.38 -19.73
CA ARG A 171 10.71 -16.77 -19.53
C ARG A 171 10.78 -17.48 -20.87
N LYS A 172 11.67 -18.47 -21.00
CA LYS A 172 11.72 -19.35 -22.16
C LYS A 172 10.74 -20.50 -21.99
N GLU A 173 9.71 -20.52 -22.84
CA GLU A 173 8.73 -21.61 -22.91
C GLU A 173 8.93 -22.44 -24.16
N THR A 174 8.41 -23.68 -24.14
CA THR A 174 8.42 -24.55 -25.33
C THR A 174 7.05 -24.43 -26.01
N ASN A 175 7.04 -23.95 -27.27
CA ASN A 175 5.82 -23.87 -28.06
C ASN A 175 5.34 -25.25 -28.53
N ALA A 176 4.19 -25.33 -29.23
CA ALA A 176 3.62 -26.57 -29.73
C ALA A 176 4.54 -27.32 -30.72
N ASP A 177 5.45 -26.61 -31.37
CA ASP A 177 6.40 -27.15 -32.33
C ASP A 177 7.70 -27.62 -31.69
N GLY A 178 7.82 -27.51 -30.34
CA GLY A 178 9.00 -27.90 -29.56
C GLY A 178 10.11 -26.86 -29.53
N GLU A 179 9.87 -25.63 -30.03
CA GLU A 179 10.86 -24.57 -30.04
C GLU A 179 10.83 -23.76 -28.75
N LYS A 180 11.99 -23.26 -28.31
CA LYS A 180 12.12 -22.35 -27.17
C LYS A 180 11.83 -20.92 -27.59
N VAL A 181 10.71 -20.37 -27.14
CA VAL A 181 10.27 -19.00 -27.37
C VAL A 181 10.30 -18.18 -26.09
N ASP A 182 10.56 -16.89 -26.21
CA ASP A 182 10.48 -15.97 -25.08
C ASP A 182 9.00 -15.56 -24.91
N VAL A 183 8.47 -15.78 -23.70
CA VAL A 183 7.12 -15.35 -23.30
C VAL A 183 7.24 -14.35 -22.19
N THR A 184 6.59 -13.20 -22.36
CA THR A 184 6.59 -12.12 -21.38
C THR A 184 5.29 -12.14 -20.59
N PHE A 185 5.41 -12.13 -19.27
CA PHE A 185 4.31 -12.09 -18.31
C PHE A 185 4.32 -10.79 -17.54
N THR A 186 3.15 -10.26 -17.24
CA THR A 186 3.00 -9.16 -16.28
C THR A 186 2.49 -9.72 -14.97
N VAL A 187 3.21 -9.43 -13.90
CA VAL A 187 2.82 -9.73 -12.53
C VAL A 187 2.36 -8.44 -11.88
N GLU A 188 1.13 -8.40 -11.41
CA GLU A 188 0.57 -7.28 -10.67
C GLU A 188 0.24 -7.74 -9.25
N LYS A 189 0.73 -7.04 -8.25
CA LYS A 189 0.40 -7.31 -6.84
C LYS A 189 -0.10 -6.04 -6.17
N THR A 190 -1.18 -6.18 -5.41
CA THR A 190 -1.64 -5.13 -4.50
C THR A 190 -1.67 -5.74 -3.11
N ILE A 191 -0.84 -5.28 -2.20
CA ILE A 191 -0.67 -5.87 -0.88
C ILE A 191 -0.90 -4.78 0.17
N ASN A 192 -1.81 -5.05 1.10
CA ASN A 192 -2.07 -4.19 2.25
C ASN A 192 -1.27 -4.71 3.45
N TYR A 193 -0.49 -3.85 4.05
CA TYR A 193 0.33 -4.13 5.22
C TYR A 193 -0.23 -3.41 6.46
N ASP A 194 0.02 -4.00 7.65
CA ASP A 194 -0.13 -3.27 8.92
C ASP A 194 1.14 -2.45 9.22
N GLY A 195 1.14 -1.67 10.30
CA GLY A 195 2.29 -0.87 10.72
C GLY A 195 3.54 -1.69 11.08
N GLY A 196 3.39 -3.01 11.29
CA GLY A 196 4.49 -3.95 11.50
C GLY A 196 4.99 -4.63 10.22
N ALA A 197 4.58 -4.13 9.05
CA ALA A 197 4.87 -4.69 7.72
C ALA A 197 4.42 -6.15 7.53
N LYS A 198 3.38 -6.57 8.25
CA LYS A 198 2.73 -7.87 8.03
C LYS A 198 1.60 -7.74 7.02
N ILE A 199 1.50 -8.70 6.12
CA ILE A 199 0.42 -8.75 5.13
C ILE A 199 -0.92 -8.98 5.84
N LYS A 200 -1.88 -8.07 5.62
CA LYS A 200 -3.27 -8.19 6.07
C LYS A 200 -4.16 -8.78 4.99
N SER A 201 -3.98 -8.33 3.79
CA SER A 201 -4.73 -8.77 2.62
C SER A 201 -4.00 -8.38 1.35
N GLY A 202 -4.42 -8.92 0.22
CA GLY A 202 -3.89 -8.49 -1.06
C GLY A 202 -4.45 -9.29 -2.21
N THR A 203 -4.00 -8.92 -3.40
CA THR A 203 -4.24 -9.66 -4.64
C THR A 203 -2.93 -9.80 -5.40
N GLU A 204 -2.77 -10.93 -6.06
CA GLU A 204 -1.69 -11.17 -7.01
C GLU A 204 -2.31 -11.64 -8.32
N LYS A 205 -1.97 -10.97 -9.42
CA LYS A 205 -2.36 -11.36 -10.78
C LYS A 205 -1.15 -11.78 -11.57
N ILE A 206 -1.21 -12.95 -12.19
CA ILE A 206 -0.19 -13.47 -13.09
C ILE A 206 -0.91 -14.09 -14.27
N ASP A 207 -0.66 -13.61 -15.47
CA ASP A 207 -1.20 -14.18 -16.73
C ASP A 207 -2.71 -14.48 -16.66
N GLY A 208 -3.51 -13.50 -16.19
CA GLY A 208 -4.95 -13.64 -16.05
C GLY A 208 -5.43 -14.44 -14.85
N LYS A 209 -4.55 -15.05 -14.07
CA LYS A 209 -4.89 -15.67 -12.78
C LYS A 209 -4.80 -14.67 -11.65
N GLN A 210 -5.84 -14.60 -10.84
CA GLN A 210 -5.85 -13.77 -9.64
C GLN A 210 -5.92 -14.64 -8.39
N LYS A 211 -5.00 -14.42 -7.47
CA LYS A 211 -5.02 -14.94 -6.12
C LYS A 211 -5.44 -13.86 -5.14
N THR A 212 -6.28 -14.20 -4.19
CA THR A 212 -6.60 -13.33 -3.06
C THR A 212 -5.78 -13.79 -1.86
N LEU A 213 -5.06 -12.87 -1.27
CA LEU A 213 -4.24 -13.10 -0.09
C LEU A 213 -4.99 -12.62 1.15
N GLY A 214 -5.05 -13.45 2.17
CA GLY A 214 -5.48 -13.09 3.51
C GLY A 214 -4.29 -12.73 4.41
N GLU A 215 -4.51 -12.76 5.73
CA GLU A 215 -3.47 -12.48 6.72
C GLU A 215 -2.24 -13.37 6.52
N ASN A 216 -1.07 -12.77 6.71
CA ASN A 216 0.24 -13.39 6.53
C ASN A 216 0.51 -13.93 5.11
N GLY A 217 -0.21 -13.41 4.08
CA GLY A 217 -0.03 -13.82 2.69
C GLY A 217 -0.61 -15.19 2.33
N VAL A 218 -1.45 -15.76 3.18
CA VAL A 218 -2.12 -17.03 2.91
C VAL A 218 -3.11 -16.87 1.76
N VAL A 219 -3.03 -17.71 0.73
CA VAL A 219 -4.00 -17.70 -0.39
C VAL A 219 -5.36 -18.17 0.11
N THR A 220 -6.36 -17.29 0.01
CA THR A 220 -7.75 -17.57 0.46
C THR A 220 -8.70 -17.86 -0.69
N ALA A 221 -8.38 -17.39 -1.89
CA ALA A 221 -9.12 -17.68 -3.10
C ALA A 221 -8.21 -17.58 -4.34
N GLU A 222 -8.56 -18.33 -5.38
CA GLU A 222 -7.90 -18.27 -6.68
C GLU A 222 -8.96 -18.30 -7.78
N VAL A 223 -8.89 -17.35 -8.72
CA VAL A 223 -9.85 -17.19 -9.81
C VAL A 223 -9.10 -16.96 -11.12
N MET A 224 -9.52 -17.63 -12.20
CA MET A 224 -9.04 -17.32 -13.54
C MET A 224 -9.84 -16.15 -14.10
N ASP A 225 -9.17 -15.05 -14.46
CA ASP A 225 -9.79 -13.95 -15.21
C ASP A 225 -9.86 -14.32 -16.69
N THR A 226 -10.99 -14.84 -17.10
CA THR A 226 -11.23 -15.24 -18.49
C THR A 226 -11.41 -14.05 -19.44
N SER A 227 -11.54 -12.82 -18.92
CA SER A 227 -11.68 -11.62 -19.75
C SER A 227 -10.38 -11.27 -20.50
N VAL A 228 -9.24 -11.70 -19.97
CA VAL A 228 -7.92 -11.53 -20.60
C VAL A 228 -7.73 -12.44 -21.82
N LEU A 229 -8.52 -13.50 -21.92
CA LEU A 229 -8.39 -14.52 -22.95
C LEU A 229 -9.08 -14.16 -24.29
N GLY A 230 -9.82 -13.04 -24.33
CA GLY A 230 -10.57 -12.61 -25.53
C GLY A 230 -11.70 -13.56 -25.93
N ASP A 231 -12.63 -13.12 -26.79
CA ASP A 231 -13.81 -13.87 -27.23
C ASP A 231 -13.53 -15.14 -28.11
N ALA A 232 -12.26 -15.52 -28.28
CA ALA A 232 -11.84 -16.55 -29.23
C ALA A 232 -11.02 -17.70 -28.62
N VAL A 233 -11.06 -17.89 -27.30
CA VAL A 233 -10.28 -18.98 -26.69
C VAL A 233 -11.06 -20.28 -26.78
N SER A 234 -10.63 -21.16 -27.68
CA SER A 234 -11.09 -22.57 -27.70
C SER A 234 -10.69 -23.24 -26.36
N GLY A 235 -11.47 -24.26 -25.93
CA GLY A 235 -11.18 -25.00 -24.69
C GLY A 235 -9.74 -25.53 -24.60
N ASP A 236 -9.05 -25.71 -25.72
CA ASP A 236 -7.66 -26.16 -25.81
C ASP A 236 -6.66 -25.08 -25.32
N VAL A 237 -6.94 -23.80 -25.57
CA VAL A 237 -6.07 -22.69 -25.09
C VAL A 237 -6.24 -22.47 -23.58
N LEU A 238 -7.47 -22.61 -23.08
CA LEU A 238 -7.75 -22.55 -21.63
C LEU A 238 -7.05 -23.69 -20.90
N ALA A 239 -7.10 -24.92 -21.45
CA ALA A 239 -6.40 -26.08 -20.90
C ALA A 239 -4.87 -25.89 -20.93
N ALA A 240 -4.32 -25.27 -21.98
CA ALA A 240 -2.90 -24.95 -22.09
C ALA A 240 -2.46 -23.86 -21.08
N ALA A 241 -3.30 -22.85 -20.83
CA ALA A 241 -3.04 -21.81 -19.83
C ALA A 241 -3.04 -22.39 -18.40
N VAL A 242 -4.00 -23.27 -18.09
CA VAL A 242 -4.06 -23.98 -16.79
C VAL A 242 -2.85 -24.91 -16.63
N ALA A 243 -2.48 -25.69 -17.65
CA ALA A 243 -1.32 -26.58 -17.61
C ALA A 243 0.01 -25.84 -17.41
N ARG A 244 0.15 -24.62 -17.97
CA ARG A 244 1.32 -23.76 -17.76
C ARG A 244 1.47 -23.31 -16.32
N TYR A 245 0.35 -22.99 -15.67
CA TYR A 245 0.34 -22.56 -14.29
C TYR A 245 0.75 -23.71 -13.35
N ASP A 246 0.19 -24.89 -13.51
CA ASP A 246 0.51 -26.06 -12.68
C ASP A 246 1.99 -26.42 -12.76
N ALA A 247 2.61 -26.23 -13.93
CA ALA A 247 4.05 -26.44 -14.13
C ALA A 247 4.94 -25.39 -13.43
N VAL A 248 4.40 -24.21 -13.10
CA VAL A 248 5.13 -23.13 -12.42
C VAL A 248 5.00 -23.23 -10.89
N THR A 249 3.92 -23.86 -10.38
CA THR A 249 3.67 -23.99 -8.93
C THR A 249 4.25 -25.27 -8.32
N ASP A 250 4.59 -26.27 -9.15
CA ASP A 250 5.16 -27.57 -8.72
C ASP A 250 6.69 -27.68 -8.90
N GLY A 251 7.37 -26.55 -9.20
CA GLY A 251 8.82 -26.49 -9.44
C GLY A 251 9.63 -25.89 -8.30
#